data_25e56b59028e4e6d6b664b43f059300e
#
_entry.id   25e56b59028e4e6d6b664b43f059300e
#
_cell.length_a   1.000
_cell.length_b   1.000
_cell.length_c   1.000
_cell.angle_alpha   90.00
_cell.angle_beta   90.00
_cell.angle_gamma   90.00
#
_symmetry.space_group_name_H-M   'P 1'
#
loop_
_entity.id
_entity.type
_entity.pdbx_description
1 polymer ?
#
loop_
_entity_poly.entity_id
_entity_poly.type
_entity_poly.pdbx_seq_one_letter_code
_entity_poly.pdbx_strand_id
1 'polypeptide(L)'
;MPRARVEETTLDFIGQVRNSRGVLAATVRDSIKVKLRGDTAGQLGRRLLQYDTGFTLTPGDYTLKFLARENETGKLGTFETKFKVPDLAAQTPYLRLSSVVWANQREPLAAAVGAAERSKRLLATHPLVKDGQKLIPSITKVFRKDQKLYVYFEVYDLGAAAERKTPNIAATLSFFRGKVKAFESDPLRVTQASARGEHIVPVEFQVPLASLQPGEYTCQVNVIDQAGNKFAFARSPLVLLP
;
A
#
# COMPACT_ATOMS: atom_id res chain seq x y z
N MET A 1 39.59 19.45 -9.90
CA MET A 1 38.47 18.54 -10.09
C MET A 1 37.19 19.37 -10.16
N PRO A 2 36.39 19.33 -11.24
CA PRO A 2 35.16 20.10 -11.32
C PRO A 2 34.20 19.58 -10.25
N ARG A 3 33.66 20.46 -9.40
CA ARG A 3 32.61 20.14 -8.46
C ARG A 3 31.39 19.69 -9.29
N ALA A 4 30.89 18.48 -9.05
CA ALA A 4 29.65 18.00 -9.65
C ALA A 4 28.56 19.06 -9.38
N ARG A 5 27.92 19.53 -10.44
CA ARG A 5 26.82 20.50 -10.37
C ARG A 5 25.66 19.79 -9.69
N VAL A 6 25.31 20.21 -8.49
CA VAL A 6 24.14 19.70 -7.78
C VAL A 6 22.96 20.47 -8.36
N GLU A 7 22.13 19.80 -9.12
CA GLU A 7 20.84 20.34 -9.54
C GLU A 7 19.82 20.04 -8.44
N GLU A 8 19.09 21.03 -8.01
CA GLU A 8 18.05 20.92 -6.99
C GLU A 8 16.74 21.35 -7.64
N THR A 9 15.71 20.54 -7.54
CA THR A 9 14.35 20.90 -7.95
C THR A 9 13.38 20.73 -6.79
N THR A 10 12.33 21.51 -6.78
CA THR A 10 11.28 21.45 -5.79
C THR A 10 9.98 20.96 -6.43
N LEU A 11 9.38 19.93 -5.84
CA LEU A 11 8.10 19.39 -6.24
C LEU A 11 7.05 19.77 -5.21
N ASP A 12 6.02 20.47 -5.62
CA ASP A 12 4.86 20.81 -4.79
C ASP A 12 3.72 19.82 -5.04
N PHE A 13 3.13 19.32 -3.96
CA PHE A 13 2.01 18.42 -3.97
C PHE A 13 0.82 19.04 -3.24
N ILE A 14 -0.34 19.00 -3.86
CA ILE A 14 -1.61 19.44 -3.26
C ILE A 14 -2.63 18.35 -3.50
N GLY A 15 -3.19 17.81 -2.41
CA GLY A 15 -4.30 16.87 -2.45
C GLY A 15 -5.51 17.45 -1.73
N GLN A 16 -6.69 17.34 -2.34
CA GLN A 16 -7.97 17.71 -1.74
C GLN A 16 -8.93 16.54 -1.80
N VAL A 17 -9.48 16.16 -0.67
CA VAL A 17 -10.51 15.15 -0.56
C VAL A 17 -11.84 15.85 -0.29
N ARG A 18 -12.83 15.62 -1.15
CA ARG A 18 -14.20 16.15 -1.01
C ARG A 18 -15.17 15.00 -0.84
N ASN A 19 -16.16 15.19 0.01
CA ASN A 19 -17.26 14.24 0.17
C ASN A 19 -18.25 14.30 -1.01
N SER A 20 -19.28 13.44 -1.02
CA SER A 20 -20.31 13.38 -2.06
C SER A 20 -21.09 14.69 -2.27
N ARG A 21 -21.11 15.58 -1.26
CA ARG A 21 -21.73 16.92 -1.32
C ARG A 21 -20.76 18.01 -1.79
N GLY A 22 -19.54 17.65 -2.19
CA GLY A 22 -18.51 18.59 -2.63
C GLY A 22 -17.80 19.35 -1.50
N VAL A 23 -18.12 19.05 -0.23
CA VAL A 23 -17.51 19.70 0.93
C VAL A 23 -16.09 19.14 1.13
N LEU A 24 -15.13 20.02 1.40
CA LEU A 24 -13.75 19.65 1.68
C LEU A 24 -13.68 18.88 3.00
N ALA A 25 -13.26 17.61 2.93
CA ALA A 25 -13.11 16.72 4.07
C ALA A 25 -11.67 16.67 4.58
N ALA A 26 -10.69 16.71 3.65
CA ALA A 26 -9.28 16.72 4.00
C ALA A 26 -8.44 17.39 2.91
N THR A 27 -7.25 17.87 3.30
CA THR A 27 -6.27 18.42 2.36
C THR A 27 -4.86 18.06 2.79
N VAL A 28 -3.99 17.88 1.82
CA VAL A 28 -2.54 17.81 2.01
C VAL A 28 -1.87 18.85 1.12
N ARG A 29 -0.87 19.51 1.66
CA ARG A 29 0.05 20.36 0.91
C ARG A 29 1.46 20.04 1.37
N ASP A 30 2.31 19.67 0.43
CA ASP A 30 3.70 19.34 0.72
C ASP A 30 4.61 19.89 -0.37
N SER A 31 5.86 20.16 0.01
CA SER A 31 6.90 20.68 -0.87
C SER A 31 8.17 19.89 -0.61
N ILE A 32 8.62 19.15 -1.60
CA ILE A 32 9.75 18.23 -1.49
C ILE A 32 10.90 18.74 -2.35
N LYS A 33 12.05 18.96 -1.71
CA LYS A 33 13.29 19.29 -2.38
C LYS A 33 14.02 18.01 -2.79
N VAL A 34 14.22 17.84 -4.08
CA VAL A 34 14.96 16.72 -4.67
C VAL A 34 16.33 17.22 -5.11
N LYS A 35 17.38 16.67 -4.50
CA LYS A 35 18.78 16.99 -4.86
C LYS A 35 19.27 15.96 -5.87
N LEU A 36 19.66 16.46 -7.05
CA LEU A 36 20.19 15.67 -8.14
C LEU A 36 21.69 15.85 -8.21
N ARG A 37 22.44 14.78 -8.05
CA ARG A 37 23.89 14.82 -8.37
C ARG A 37 24.06 14.59 -9.88
N GLY A 38 25.01 15.27 -10.53
CA GLY A 38 25.15 15.40 -11.98
C GLY A 38 24.97 14.11 -12.82
N ASP A 39 25.39 12.94 -12.31
CA ASP A 39 25.14 11.64 -12.97
C ASP A 39 23.70 11.13 -12.79
N THR A 40 22.93 11.71 -11.86
CA THR A 40 21.59 11.26 -11.50
C THR A 40 20.49 12.02 -12.25
N ALA A 41 20.78 13.22 -12.78
CA ALA A 41 19.81 14.03 -13.52
C ALA A 41 19.28 13.29 -14.77
N GLY A 42 20.15 12.60 -15.51
CA GLY A 42 19.77 11.75 -16.64
C GLY A 42 19.03 10.46 -16.22
N GLN A 43 19.22 10.00 -14.98
CA GLN A 43 18.55 8.82 -14.45
C GLN A 43 17.19 9.13 -13.84
N LEU A 44 16.96 10.37 -13.36
CA LEU A 44 15.68 10.77 -12.76
C LEU A 44 14.54 10.83 -13.78
N GLY A 45 14.83 11.16 -15.04
CA GLY A 45 13.85 11.02 -16.12
C GLY A 45 13.37 9.58 -16.33
N ARG A 46 14.07 8.60 -15.75
CA ARG A 46 13.77 7.17 -15.81
C ARG A 46 13.36 6.54 -14.45
N ARG A 47 13.49 7.27 -13.34
CA ARG A 47 13.07 6.81 -12.01
C ARG A 47 11.70 7.35 -11.70
N LEU A 48 10.78 6.44 -11.33
CA LEU A 48 9.48 6.82 -10.80
C LEU A 48 9.69 7.42 -9.39
N LEU A 49 9.27 8.68 -9.22
CA LEU A 49 9.14 9.28 -7.91
C LEU A 49 7.79 8.89 -7.35
N GLN A 50 7.79 8.21 -6.22
CA GLN A 50 6.57 7.84 -5.51
C GLN A 50 6.36 8.81 -4.35
N TYR A 51 5.24 9.53 -4.38
CA TYR A 51 4.76 10.33 -3.26
C TYR A 51 3.67 9.54 -2.53
N ASP A 52 3.78 9.46 -1.21
CA ASP A 52 2.86 8.72 -0.36
C ASP A 52 2.34 9.65 0.74
N THR A 53 1.03 9.66 0.93
CA THR A 53 0.36 10.43 1.98
C THR A 53 -0.90 9.72 2.44
N GLY A 54 -1.41 10.10 3.62
CA GLY A 54 -2.58 9.48 4.23
C GLY A 54 -3.60 10.50 4.70
N PHE A 55 -4.85 10.08 4.70
CA PHE A 55 -5.98 10.83 5.25
C PHE A 55 -6.76 9.95 6.23
N THR A 56 -7.22 10.55 7.33
CA THR A 56 -8.21 9.93 8.21
C THR A 56 -9.58 10.48 7.85
N LEU A 57 -10.48 9.62 7.39
CA LEU A 57 -11.80 9.98 6.89
C LEU A 57 -12.88 9.14 7.56
N THR A 58 -14.06 9.70 7.75
CA THR A 58 -15.25 8.95 8.16
C THR A 58 -15.76 8.09 6.98
N PRO A 59 -16.56 7.03 7.26
CA PRO A 59 -17.19 6.26 6.19
C PRO A 59 -17.98 7.13 5.22
N GLY A 60 -17.87 6.87 3.91
CA GLY A 60 -18.56 7.65 2.88
C GLY A 60 -17.90 7.58 1.51
N ASP A 61 -18.52 8.30 0.56
CA ASP A 61 -18.01 8.43 -0.81
C ASP A 61 -17.27 9.75 -0.96
N TYR A 62 -16.10 9.70 -1.59
CA TYR A 62 -15.17 10.82 -1.72
C TYR A 62 -14.61 10.95 -3.14
N THR A 63 -14.20 12.16 -3.46
CA THR A 63 -13.39 12.47 -4.64
C THR A 63 -12.06 13.06 -4.18
N LEU A 64 -10.96 12.44 -4.59
CA LEU A 64 -9.62 12.99 -4.44
C LEU A 64 -9.24 13.75 -5.71
N LYS A 65 -8.88 15.01 -5.56
CA LYS A 65 -8.17 15.80 -6.57
C LYS A 65 -6.74 15.99 -6.13
N PHE A 66 -5.80 15.65 -7.01
CA PHE A 66 -4.38 15.73 -6.73
C PHE A 66 -3.68 16.54 -7.80
N LEU A 67 -2.75 17.39 -7.38
CA LEU A 67 -1.91 18.22 -8.23
C LEU A 67 -0.47 18.06 -7.80
N ALA A 68 0.41 17.82 -8.77
CA ALA A 68 1.85 17.86 -8.60
C ALA A 68 2.42 18.94 -9.54
N ARG A 69 3.31 19.79 -9.03
CA ARG A 69 4.00 20.83 -9.80
C ARG A 69 5.50 20.74 -9.58
N GLU A 70 6.23 20.79 -10.65
CA GLU A 70 7.68 20.98 -10.64
C GLU A 70 7.96 22.49 -10.77
N ASN A 71 8.71 23.07 -9.82
CA ASN A 71 8.80 24.52 -9.66
C ASN A 71 9.79 25.19 -10.61
N GLU A 72 10.82 24.49 -11.10
CA GLU A 72 11.83 25.04 -12.00
C GLU A 72 11.27 25.30 -13.39
N THR A 73 10.58 24.31 -13.96
CA THR A 73 10.01 24.39 -15.30
C THR A 73 8.53 24.78 -15.31
N GLY A 74 7.89 24.77 -14.15
CA GLY A 74 6.45 25.01 -14.01
C GLY A 74 5.56 23.89 -14.53
N LYS A 75 6.13 22.72 -14.87
CA LYS A 75 5.36 21.55 -15.31
C LYS A 75 4.41 21.10 -14.24
N LEU A 76 3.19 20.79 -14.64
CA LEU A 76 2.07 20.52 -13.76
C LEU A 76 1.37 19.24 -14.22
N GLY A 77 1.07 18.36 -13.27
CA GLY A 77 0.24 17.19 -13.47
C GLY A 77 -0.96 17.20 -12.52
N THR A 78 -2.13 16.77 -12.99
CA THR A 78 -3.34 16.66 -12.18
C THR A 78 -3.94 15.27 -12.31
N PHE A 79 -4.55 14.80 -11.23
CA PHE A 79 -5.25 13.53 -11.19
C PHE A 79 -6.52 13.67 -10.35
N GLU A 80 -7.60 13.03 -10.77
CA GLU A 80 -8.85 12.97 -10.03
C GLU A 80 -9.35 11.52 -9.99
N THR A 81 -9.78 11.06 -8.81
CA THR A 81 -10.37 9.75 -8.64
C THR A 81 -11.45 9.76 -7.57
N LYS A 82 -12.44 8.89 -7.73
CA LYS A 82 -13.48 8.63 -6.71
C LYS A 82 -13.10 7.38 -5.93
N PHE A 83 -13.38 7.39 -4.63
CA PHE A 83 -13.18 6.24 -3.77
C PHE A 83 -14.22 6.22 -2.65
N LYS A 84 -14.38 5.05 -2.05
CA LYS A 84 -15.28 4.84 -0.92
C LYS A 84 -14.49 4.43 0.31
N VAL A 85 -14.77 5.05 1.43
CA VAL A 85 -14.33 4.62 2.75
C VAL A 85 -15.44 3.75 3.34
N PRO A 86 -15.20 2.45 3.57
CA PRO A 86 -16.22 1.55 4.10
C PRO A 86 -16.53 1.88 5.56
N ASP A 87 -17.77 1.62 5.97
CA ASP A 87 -18.14 1.62 7.38
C ASP A 87 -17.69 0.30 8.01
N LEU A 88 -16.60 0.33 8.74
CA LEU A 88 -16.05 -0.85 9.41
C LEU A 88 -16.86 -1.28 10.66
N ALA A 89 -17.74 -0.42 11.17
CA ALA A 89 -18.62 -0.76 12.30
C ALA A 89 -19.88 -1.53 11.86
N ALA A 90 -20.28 -1.43 10.58
CA ALA A 90 -21.44 -2.15 10.09
C ALA A 90 -21.19 -3.66 10.07
N GLN A 91 -22.12 -4.46 10.59
CA GLN A 91 -22.01 -5.92 10.56
C GLN A 91 -22.18 -6.46 9.12
N THR A 92 -21.34 -7.43 8.75
CA THR A 92 -21.42 -8.10 7.45
C THR A 92 -21.32 -9.63 7.63
N PRO A 93 -21.91 -10.41 6.72
CA PRO A 93 -21.77 -11.87 6.75
C PRO A 93 -20.40 -12.35 6.26
N TYR A 94 -19.58 -11.48 5.67
CA TYR A 94 -18.26 -11.78 5.16
C TYR A 94 -17.18 -10.97 5.90
N LEU A 95 -15.97 -11.46 5.82
CA LEU A 95 -14.78 -10.80 6.37
C LEU A 95 -14.43 -9.57 5.53
N ARG A 96 -13.99 -8.49 6.18
CA ARG A 96 -13.51 -7.31 5.49
C ARG A 96 -12.00 -7.27 5.45
N LEU A 97 -11.49 -6.93 4.28
CA LEU A 97 -10.06 -6.71 4.06
C LEU A 97 -9.80 -5.26 3.69
N SER A 98 -8.64 -4.76 4.07
CA SER A 98 -8.08 -3.55 3.45
C SER A 98 -7.80 -3.80 1.97
N SER A 99 -7.41 -2.76 1.24
CA SER A 99 -6.72 -2.95 -0.04
C SER A 99 -5.48 -3.80 0.17
N VAL A 100 -5.25 -4.77 -0.74
CA VAL A 100 -4.04 -5.60 -0.71
C VAL A 100 -2.88 -4.81 -1.32
N VAL A 101 -1.82 -4.64 -0.55
CA VAL A 101 -0.59 -3.98 -0.97
C VAL A 101 0.39 -5.01 -1.48
N TRP A 102 0.84 -4.83 -2.71
CA TRP A 102 1.86 -5.62 -3.39
C TRP A 102 3.14 -4.81 -3.45
N ALA A 103 4.26 -5.36 -3.00
CA ALA A 103 5.52 -4.65 -2.94
C ALA A 103 6.71 -5.60 -3.19
N ASN A 104 7.83 -5.06 -3.61
CA ASN A 104 9.09 -5.80 -3.75
C ASN A 104 10.24 -5.14 -3.00
N GLN A 105 9.97 -4.03 -2.31
CA GLN A 105 10.98 -3.24 -1.61
C GLN A 105 10.52 -2.86 -0.22
N ARG A 106 11.50 -2.84 0.69
CA ARG A 106 11.42 -2.18 1.98
C ARG A 106 12.55 -1.16 2.05
N GLU A 107 12.24 0.03 2.50
CA GLU A 107 13.22 1.10 2.64
C GLU A 107 13.32 1.55 4.09
N PRO A 108 14.53 1.90 4.57
CA PRO A 108 14.67 2.59 5.85
C PRO A 108 13.80 3.85 5.85
N LEU A 109 13.14 4.11 6.95
CA LEU A 109 12.22 5.25 7.07
C LEU A 109 12.89 6.59 6.75
N ALA A 110 14.18 6.72 7.07
CA ALA A 110 14.97 7.91 6.76
C ALA A 110 15.17 8.17 5.24
N ALA A 111 14.99 7.15 4.40
CA ALA A 111 15.11 7.25 2.95
C ALA A 111 13.76 7.38 2.24
N ALA A 112 12.67 7.07 2.92
CA ALA A 112 11.32 7.17 2.35
C ALA A 112 10.88 8.64 2.21
N VAL A 113 10.20 8.94 1.11
CA VAL A 113 9.74 10.30 0.77
C VAL A 113 8.22 10.38 0.92
N GLY A 114 7.73 11.45 1.57
CA GLY A 114 6.30 11.74 1.69
C GLY A 114 5.95 12.56 2.94
N ALA A 115 4.76 13.13 2.96
CA ALA A 115 4.29 13.98 4.07
C ALA A 115 4.14 13.19 5.38
N ALA A 116 3.82 11.91 5.31
CA ALA A 116 3.64 11.05 6.47
C ALA A 116 4.93 10.85 7.26
N GLU A 117 6.09 10.84 6.62
CA GLU A 117 7.38 10.65 7.29
C GLU A 117 7.80 11.84 8.16
N ARG A 118 7.21 13.01 7.96
CA ARG A 118 7.53 14.21 8.76
C ARG A 118 6.86 14.24 10.12
N SER A 119 5.81 13.45 10.31
CA SER A 119 5.07 13.36 11.56
C SER A 119 5.38 12.06 12.30
N LYS A 120 6.04 12.13 13.46
CA LYS A 120 6.31 10.95 14.31
C LYS A 120 5.03 10.20 14.69
N ARG A 121 3.91 10.90 14.85
CA ARG A 121 2.62 10.32 15.19
C ARG A 121 2.04 9.51 14.02
N LEU A 122 2.12 10.05 12.79
CA LEU A 122 1.67 9.35 11.59
C LEU A 122 2.52 8.12 11.31
N LEU A 123 3.83 8.20 11.56
CA LEU A 123 4.74 7.07 11.40
C LEU A 123 4.42 5.91 12.35
N ALA A 124 4.10 6.22 13.61
CA ALA A 124 3.76 5.21 14.61
C ALA A 124 2.47 4.45 14.27
N THR A 125 1.56 5.07 13.50
CA THR A 125 0.28 4.48 13.10
C THR A 125 0.23 4.02 11.64
N HIS A 126 1.29 4.26 10.87
CA HIS A 126 1.31 3.92 9.44
C HIS A 126 1.35 2.41 9.22
N PRO A 127 0.38 1.80 8.52
CA PRO A 127 0.25 0.35 8.39
C PRO A 127 1.45 -0.32 7.72
N LEU A 128 2.11 0.37 6.80
CA LEU A 128 3.23 -0.17 6.02
C LEU A 128 4.59 0.07 6.67
N VAL A 129 4.62 0.66 7.87
CA VAL A 129 5.86 0.87 8.63
C VAL A 129 5.97 -0.17 9.74
N LYS A 130 7.07 -0.91 9.72
CA LYS A 130 7.41 -1.90 10.72
C LYS A 130 8.91 -1.91 10.96
N ASP A 131 9.33 -1.91 12.21
CA ASP A 131 10.75 -2.02 12.63
C ASP A 131 11.66 -0.98 11.94
N GLY A 132 11.20 0.27 11.82
CA GLY A 132 11.95 1.37 11.19
C GLY A 132 12.09 1.27 9.68
N GLN A 133 11.39 0.34 9.04
CA GLN A 133 11.33 0.16 7.60
C GLN A 133 9.92 0.37 7.07
N LYS A 134 9.82 0.95 5.89
CA LYS A 134 8.56 1.15 5.17
C LYS A 134 8.48 0.21 3.97
N LEU A 135 7.37 -0.48 3.85
CA LEU A 135 7.03 -1.24 2.66
C LEU A 135 6.60 -0.28 1.55
N ILE A 136 7.24 -0.37 0.39
CA ILE A 136 6.98 0.52 -0.75
C ILE A 136 6.02 -0.18 -1.73
N PRO A 137 4.76 0.29 -1.83
CA PRO A 137 3.78 -0.32 -2.74
C PRO A 137 4.20 -0.26 -4.20
N SER A 138 4.05 -1.36 -4.92
CA SER A 138 4.22 -1.39 -6.37
C SER A 138 2.93 -0.93 -7.05
N ILE A 139 2.98 0.18 -7.77
CA ILE A 139 1.85 0.72 -8.52
C ILE A 139 1.58 -0.11 -9.76
N THR A 140 2.64 -0.57 -10.44
CA THR A 140 2.53 -1.31 -11.69
C THR A 140 2.21 -2.79 -11.50
N LYS A 141 2.50 -3.35 -10.32
CA LYS A 141 2.41 -4.79 -10.01
C LYS A 141 3.20 -5.67 -11.00
N VAL A 142 4.32 -5.13 -11.48
CA VAL A 142 5.31 -5.83 -12.30
C VAL A 142 6.50 -6.17 -11.40
N PHE A 143 6.86 -7.44 -11.36
CA PHE A 143 7.90 -7.98 -10.49
C PHE A 143 8.90 -8.81 -11.32
N ARG A 144 10.10 -9.04 -10.78
CA ARG A 144 11.13 -9.88 -11.41
C ARG A 144 11.33 -11.14 -10.58
N LYS A 145 11.76 -12.21 -11.23
CA LYS A 145 12.03 -13.51 -10.58
C LYS A 145 13.05 -13.46 -9.45
N ASP A 146 14.04 -12.57 -9.58
CA ASP A 146 15.12 -12.39 -8.59
C ASP A 146 14.66 -11.62 -7.33
N GLN A 147 13.42 -11.14 -7.29
CA GLN A 147 12.87 -10.36 -6.20
C GLN A 147 12.06 -11.21 -5.22
N LYS A 148 11.87 -10.67 -4.02
CA LYS A 148 10.86 -11.13 -3.07
C LYS A 148 9.60 -10.33 -3.27
N LEU A 149 8.45 -10.98 -3.27
CA LEU A 149 7.15 -10.34 -3.25
C LEU A 149 6.67 -10.25 -1.81
N TYR A 150 6.36 -9.04 -1.38
CA TYR A 150 5.66 -8.78 -0.12
C TYR A 150 4.20 -8.52 -0.43
N VAL A 151 3.31 -9.17 0.31
CA VAL A 151 1.86 -8.99 0.21
C VAL A 151 1.34 -8.63 1.58
N TYR A 152 0.83 -7.41 1.74
CA TYR A 152 0.33 -6.89 3.00
C TYR A 152 -1.14 -6.52 2.87
N PHE A 153 -1.92 -6.86 3.87
CA PHE A 153 -3.30 -6.41 4.05
C PHE A 153 -3.70 -6.49 5.52
N GLU A 154 -4.81 -5.86 5.85
CA GLU A 154 -5.41 -5.91 7.18
C GLU A 154 -6.78 -6.58 7.11
N VAL A 155 -7.07 -7.38 8.09
CA VAL A 155 -8.36 -8.03 8.29
C VAL A 155 -9.13 -7.27 9.37
N TYR A 156 -10.35 -6.90 9.04
CA TYR A 156 -11.26 -6.19 9.92
C TYR A 156 -12.49 -7.04 10.23
N ASP A 157 -13.26 -6.64 11.24
CA ASP A 157 -14.55 -7.25 11.59
C ASP A 157 -14.41 -8.76 11.89
N LEU A 158 -13.51 -9.08 12.79
CA LEU A 158 -13.33 -10.40 13.33
C LEU A 158 -14.61 -10.79 14.08
N GLY A 159 -15.56 -11.38 13.41
CA GLY A 159 -16.89 -11.84 13.84
C GLY A 159 -17.29 -11.57 15.30
N ALA A 160 -18.54 -11.67 15.67
CA ALA A 160 -19.12 -11.33 16.97
C ALA A 160 -18.52 -12.05 18.20
N ALA A 161 -17.29 -12.53 18.09
CA ALA A 161 -16.45 -12.93 19.21
C ALA A 161 -15.92 -11.67 19.97
N ALA A 162 -16.80 -10.67 20.18
CA ALA A 162 -16.54 -9.56 21.11
C ALA A 162 -16.15 -10.06 22.52
N GLU A 163 -16.39 -11.32 22.81
CA GLU A 163 -15.94 -12.01 24.02
C GLU A 163 -14.60 -12.75 23.87
N ARG A 164 -14.10 -12.96 22.64
CA ARG A 164 -12.84 -13.68 22.42
C ARG A 164 -11.71 -12.71 22.10
N LYS A 165 -10.81 -12.56 23.04
CA LYS A 165 -9.64 -11.66 22.99
C LYS A 165 -8.58 -12.02 21.94
N THR A 166 -8.69 -13.13 21.23
CA THR A 166 -7.67 -13.60 20.30
C THR A 166 -8.26 -13.92 18.92
N PRO A 167 -7.78 -13.27 17.85
CA PRO A 167 -8.15 -13.62 16.48
C PRO A 167 -7.66 -15.03 16.12
N ASN A 168 -8.35 -15.70 15.19
CA ASN A 168 -7.93 -16.99 14.63
C ASN A 168 -8.06 -16.93 13.10
N ILE A 169 -7.16 -16.20 12.50
CA ILE A 169 -7.13 -15.97 11.04
C ILE A 169 -6.20 -16.97 10.38
N ALA A 170 -6.69 -17.69 9.39
CA ALA A 170 -5.89 -18.45 8.45
C ALA A 170 -5.90 -17.75 7.09
N ALA A 171 -4.72 -17.48 6.53
CA ALA A 171 -4.58 -16.83 5.25
C ALA A 171 -3.65 -17.63 4.34
N THR A 172 -3.98 -17.71 3.04
CA THR A 172 -3.14 -18.30 1.99
C THR A 172 -3.09 -17.39 0.76
N LEU A 173 -2.03 -17.53 -0.02
CA LEU A 173 -1.88 -16.91 -1.34
C LEU A 173 -1.90 -17.98 -2.42
N SER A 174 -2.74 -17.81 -3.44
CA SER A 174 -2.76 -18.68 -4.60
C SER A 174 -2.45 -17.87 -5.86
N PHE A 175 -1.56 -18.35 -6.69
CA PHE A 175 -1.21 -17.74 -7.98
C PHE A 175 -1.77 -18.61 -9.10
N PHE A 176 -2.58 -18.00 -9.96
CA PHE A 176 -3.20 -18.67 -11.09
C PHE A 176 -2.63 -18.14 -12.41
N ARG A 177 -2.29 -19.04 -13.31
CA ARG A 177 -1.96 -18.74 -14.71
C ARG A 177 -3.16 -19.18 -15.55
N GLY A 178 -3.97 -18.23 -15.97
CA GLY A 178 -5.29 -18.54 -16.51
C GLY A 178 -6.16 -19.23 -15.45
N LYS A 179 -6.60 -20.46 -15.76
CA LYS A 179 -7.42 -21.28 -14.84
C LYS A 179 -6.61 -22.26 -13.99
N VAL A 180 -5.29 -22.36 -14.21
CA VAL A 180 -4.43 -23.34 -13.54
C VAL A 180 -3.77 -22.66 -12.33
N LYS A 181 -3.86 -23.30 -11.16
CA LYS A 181 -3.13 -22.89 -9.97
C LYS A 181 -1.66 -23.28 -10.13
N ALA A 182 -0.79 -22.28 -10.24
CA ALA A 182 0.65 -22.45 -10.42
C ALA A 182 1.42 -22.49 -9.10
N PHE A 183 0.87 -21.87 -8.05
CA PHE A 183 1.49 -21.84 -6.73
C PHE A 183 0.42 -21.63 -5.66
N GLU A 184 0.68 -22.16 -4.48
CA GLU A 184 -0.06 -21.87 -3.26
C GLU A 184 0.92 -21.80 -2.09
N SER A 185 0.78 -20.77 -1.28
CA SER A 185 1.60 -20.64 -0.07
C SER A 185 1.12 -21.58 1.02
N ASP A 186 2.01 -21.89 1.96
CA ASP A 186 1.58 -22.48 3.24
C ASP A 186 0.58 -21.55 3.94
N PRO A 187 -0.37 -22.10 4.70
CA PRO A 187 -1.29 -21.30 5.49
C PRO A 187 -0.57 -20.51 6.57
N LEU A 188 -0.70 -19.19 6.54
CA LEU A 188 -0.26 -18.32 7.62
C LEU A 188 -1.37 -18.20 8.67
N ARG A 189 -1.08 -18.58 9.90
CA ARG A 189 -2.00 -18.42 11.05
C ARG A 189 -1.63 -17.18 11.82
N VAL A 190 -2.60 -16.30 12.03
CA VAL A 190 -2.43 -15.07 12.80
C VAL A 190 -3.40 -15.07 13.98
N THR A 191 -2.83 -15.05 15.17
CA THR A 191 -3.55 -15.10 16.45
C THR A 191 -3.36 -13.82 17.27
N GLN A 192 -2.70 -12.81 16.73
CA GLN A 192 -2.43 -11.55 17.40
C GLN A 192 -3.07 -10.38 16.65
N ALA A 193 -3.76 -9.53 17.39
CA ALA A 193 -4.25 -8.27 16.87
C ALA A 193 -3.14 -7.22 16.75
N SER A 194 -3.38 -6.19 15.98
CA SER A 194 -2.47 -5.04 15.86
C SER A 194 -2.46 -4.20 17.13
N ALA A 195 -1.30 -3.63 17.47
CA ALA A 195 -1.21 -2.57 18.48
C ALA A 195 -2.04 -1.30 18.13
N ARG A 196 -2.50 -1.18 16.87
CA ARG A 196 -3.34 -0.08 16.38
C ARG A 196 -4.83 -0.26 16.67
N GLY A 197 -5.27 -1.44 17.08
CA GLY A 197 -6.66 -1.75 17.44
C GLY A 197 -6.91 -3.23 17.59
N GLU A 198 -7.70 -3.60 18.57
CA GLU A 198 -8.02 -5.01 18.91
C GLU A 198 -8.77 -5.76 17.79
N HIS A 199 -9.39 -5.02 16.87
CA HIS A 199 -10.15 -5.57 15.73
C HIS A 199 -9.40 -5.52 14.40
N ILE A 200 -8.11 -5.18 14.41
CA ILE A 200 -7.26 -5.09 13.22
C ILE A 200 -6.21 -6.18 13.28
N VAL A 201 -6.24 -7.09 12.31
CA VAL A 201 -5.22 -8.15 12.18
C VAL A 201 -4.39 -7.89 10.93
N PRO A 202 -3.13 -7.45 11.08
CA PRO A 202 -2.23 -7.30 9.96
C PRO A 202 -1.75 -8.67 9.49
N VAL A 203 -1.77 -8.88 8.18
CA VAL A 203 -1.26 -10.10 7.54
C VAL A 203 -0.20 -9.71 6.52
N GLU A 204 0.94 -10.37 6.58
CA GLU A 204 2.03 -10.14 5.64
C GLU A 204 2.61 -11.46 5.18
N PHE A 205 2.69 -11.62 3.85
CA PHE A 205 3.42 -12.71 3.21
C PHE A 205 4.72 -12.22 2.60
N GLN A 206 5.70 -13.11 2.56
CA GLN A 206 6.93 -12.94 1.79
C GLN A 206 7.08 -14.16 0.89
N VAL A 207 6.94 -13.95 -0.42
CA VAL A 207 6.98 -15.02 -1.41
C VAL A 207 8.23 -14.88 -2.28
N PRO A 208 9.11 -15.89 -2.33
CA PRO A 208 10.20 -15.94 -3.30
C PRO A 208 9.61 -16.21 -4.69
N LEU A 209 9.90 -15.35 -5.66
CA LEU A 209 9.37 -15.47 -7.01
C LEU A 209 10.19 -16.39 -7.92
N ALA A 210 11.37 -16.85 -7.47
CA ALA A 210 12.32 -17.61 -8.27
C ALA A 210 11.75 -18.93 -8.83
N SER A 211 10.81 -19.57 -8.12
CA SER A 211 10.18 -20.82 -8.54
C SER A 211 9.07 -20.64 -9.57
N LEU A 212 8.56 -19.41 -9.74
CA LEU A 212 7.51 -19.13 -10.69
C LEU A 212 8.07 -18.88 -12.10
N GLN A 213 7.33 -19.28 -13.12
CA GLN A 213 7.68 -18.98 -14.51
C GLN A 213 7.27 -17.53 -14.85
N PRO A 214 8.05 -16.79 -15.67
CA PRO A 214 7.63 -15.48 -16.16
C PRO A 214 6.28 -15.52 -16.87
N GLY A 215 5.47 -14.45 -16.71
CA GLY A 215 4.17 -14.32 -17.34
C GLY A 215 3.16 -13.57 -16.49
N GLU A 216 1.93 -13.58 -16.95
CA GLU A 216 0.81 -12.95 -16.24
C GLU A 216 0.17 -13.92 -15.27
N TYR A 217 -0.15 -13.41 -14.09
CA TYR A 217 -0.80 -14.16 -13.03
C TYR A 217 -2.01 -13.42 -12.48
N THR A 218 -3.01 -14.17 -12.04
CA THR A 218 -3.99 -13.69 -11.07
C THR A 218 -3.60 -14.21 -9.70
N CYS A 219 -3.25 -13.32 -8.80
CA CYS A 219 -2.98 -13.68 -7.41
C CYS A 219 -4.25 -13.53 -6.60
N GLN A 220 -4.59 -14.54 -5.81
CA GLN A 220 -5.73 -14.57 -4.91
C GLN A 220 -5.25 -14.67 -3.47
N VAL A 221 -5.70 -13.73 -2.64
CA VAL A 221 -5.60 -13.81 -1.19
C VAL A 221 -6.84 -14.51 -0.68
N ASN A 222 -6.66 -15.61 0.05
CA ASN A 222 -7.75 -16.33 0.74
C ASN A 222 -7.61 -16.09 2.22
N VAL A 223 -8.67 -15.65 2.88
CA VAL A 223 -8.68 -15.37 4.32
C VAL A 223 -9.90 -16.01 4.96
N ILE A 224 -9.67 -16.74 6.01
CA ILE A 224 -10.70 -17.41 6.80
C ILE A 224 -10.55 -17.02 8.27
N ASP A 225 -11.58 -16.47 8.87
CA ASP A 225 -11.71 -16.35 10.30
C ASP A 225 -12.39 -17.62 10.84
N GLN A 226 -11.60 -18.49 11.42
CA GLN A 226 -12.08 -19.77 11.96
C GLN A 226 -12.93 -19.60 13.22
N ALA A 227 -12.78 -18.48 13.94
CA ALA A 227 -13.56 -18.19 15.14
C ALA A 227 -14.93 -17.59 14.77
N GLY A 228 -14.98 -16.70 13.78
CA GLY A 228 -16.20 -16.01 13.34
C GLY A 228 -16.93 -16.70 12.20
N ASN A 229 -16.40 -17.81 11.64
CA ASN A 229 -16.93 -18.49 10.46
C ASN A 229 -17.15 -17.54 9.26
N LYS A 230 -16.26 -16.56 9.10
CA LYS A 230 -16.28 -15.60 8.01
C LYS A 230 -15.10 -15.82 7.07
N PHE A 231 -15.27 -15.45 5.81
CA PHE A 231 -14.19 -15.53 4.84
C PHE A 231 -14.19 -14.34 3.89
N ALA A 232 -13.05 -14.11 3.25
CA ALA A 232 -12.89 -13.15 2.17
C ALA A 232 -11.87 -13.62 1.14
N PHE A 233 -12.10 -13.23 -0.12
CA PHE A 233 -11.22 -13.49 -1.23
C PHE A 233 -10.94 -12.17 -1.96
N ALA A 234 -9.66 -11.83 -2.11
CA ALA A 234 -9.24 -10.68 -2.89
C ALA A 234 -8.37 -11.14 -4.06
N ARG A 235 -8.62 -10.64 -5.27
CA ARG A 235 -7.86 -10.98 -6.47
C ARG A 235 -7.17 -9.75 -7.04
N SER A 236 -5.97 -9.95 -7.57
CA SER A 236 -5.21 -8.90 -8.25
C SER A 236 -4.38 -9.50 -9.38
N PRO A 237 -4.38 -8.89 -10.57
CA PRO A 237 -3.43 -9.25 -11.60
C PRO A 237 -2.03 -8.80 -11.20
N LEU A 238 -1.02 -9.54 -11.61
CA LEU A 238 0.38 -9.17 -11.55
C LEU A 238 1.15 -9.76 -12.74
N VAL A 239 2.28 -9.16 -13.07
CA VAL A 239 3.17 -9.62 -14.14
C VAL A 239 4.51 -9.98 -13.53
N LEU A 240 5.02 -11.15 -13.87
CA LEU A 240 6.34 -11.62 -13.49
C LEU A 240 7.26 -11.60 -14.71
N LEU A 241 8.32 -10.83 -14.64
CA LEU A 241 9.41 -10.77 -15.63
C LEU A 241 10.51 -11.76 -15.27
N PRO A 242 11.35 -12.14 -16.28
CA PRO A 242 12.54 -12.97 -16.07
C PRO A 242 13.49 -12.44 -15.00
#